data_05b75f2f94c15ddf01eae51150c4bdda
#
_entry.id   05b75f2f94c15ddf01eae51150c4bdda
#
_cell.length_a   1.000
_cell.length_b   1.000
_cell.length_c   1.000
_cell.angle_alpha   90.00
_cell.angle_beta   90.00
_cell.angle_gamma   90.00
#
_symmetry.space_group_name_H-M   'P 1'
#
loop_
_entity.id
_entity.type
_entity.pdbx_description
1 polymer ?
#
loop_
_entity_poly.entity_id
_entity_poly.type
_entity_poly.pdbx_seq_one_letter_code
_entity_poly.pdbx_strand_id
1 'polypeptide(L)'
;MSFNKVRNYWAKYVKKTYKAVRKYRREKKAGLRKWLANGIGNKLLWKFTDRSRVSLGFSLGFAVAMLPPLPIQTFLAIILSIKFRANIPASALAVWISNPATALPLFIFQCQIGKWLLFKLGVEYQSNFEFDLHSVSCATLGILVTAIIGAFLSYILIFNSWGIIKFFAKTKISEKNK
;
A
#
# COMPACT_ATOMS: atom_id res chain seq x y z
N MET A 1 24.75 51.97 8.73
CA MET A 1 24.77 50.84 7.75
C MET A 1 23.55 51.02 6.83
N SER A 2 23.70 51.19 5.51
CA SER A 2 22.58 51.57 4.62
C SER A 2 21.57 50.41 4.53
N PHE A 3 20.28 50.71 4.72
CA PHE A 3 19.13 49.77 4.62
C PHE A 3 19.16 48.92 3.33
N ASN A 4 19.65 49.50 2.24
CA ASN A 4 19.85 48.83 0.95
C ASN A 4 20.90 47.69 0.99
N LYS A 5 21.98 47.81 1.78
CA LYS A 5 22.97 46.71 1.97
C LYS A 5 22.37 45.51 2.69
N VAL A 6 21.59 45.75 3.74
CA VAL A 6 20.93 44.70 4.51
C VAL A 6 19.91 43.96 3.64
N ARG A 7 19.07 44.69 2.89
CA ARG A 7 18.08 44.11 1.98
C ARG A 7 18.73 43.26 0.89
N ASN A 8 19.82 43.72 0.29
CA ASN A 8 20.52 42.95 -0.74
C ASN A 8 21.20 41.69 -0.18
N TYR A 9 21.69 41.74 1.06
CA TYR A 9 22.27 40.59 1.76
C TYR A 9 21.19 39.50 2.01
N TRP A 10 20.05 39.90 2.54
CA TRP A 10 18.93 38.99 2.76
C TRP A 10 18.38 38.39 1.46
N ALA A 11 18.24 39.22 0.41
CA ALA A 11 17.81 38.73 -0.90
C ALA A 11 18.77 37.69 -1.50
N LYS A 12 20.08 37.89 -1.33
CA LYS A 12 21.12 36.95 -1.78
C LYS A 12 21.08 35.66 -0.97
N TYR A 13 20.87 35.75 0.36
CA TYR A 13 20.76 34.60 1.25
C TYR A 13 19.53 33.76 0.92
N VAL A 14 18.36 34.39 0.79
CA VAL A 14 17.10 33.74 0.41
C VAL A 14 17.21 33.05 -0.95
N LYS A 15 17.80 33.68 -1.95
CA LYS A 15 18.05 33.06 -3.26
C LYS A 15 18.96 31.84 -3.15
N LYS A 16 20.01 31.91 -2.33
CA LYS A 16 20.94 30.78 -2.13
C LYS A 16 20.26 29.59 -1.49
N THR A 17 19.50 29.80 -0.41
CA THR A 17 18.74 28.74 0.28
C THR A 17 17.66 28.15 -0.62
N TYR A 18 16.91 28.97 -1.35
CA TYR A 18 15.90 28.50 -2.31
C TYR A 18 16.52 27.62 -3.42
N LYS A 19 17.65 28.02 -3.98
CA LYS A 19 18.39 27.23 -4.98
C LYS A 19 18.85 25.88 -4.39
N ALA A 20 19.37 25.86 -3.16
CA ALA A 20 19.80 24.65 -2.49
C ALA A 20 18.63 23.67 -2.26
N VAL A 21 17.49 24.16 -1.73
CA VAL A 21 16.27 23.37 -1.53
C VAL A 21 15.73 22.82 -2.86
N ARG A 22 15.73 23.65 -3.93
CA ARG A 22 15.29 23.23 -5.26
C ARG A 22 16.19 22.15 -5.85
N LYS A 23 17.52 22.26 -5.68
CA LYS A 23 18.50 21.26 -6.10
C LYS A 23 18.27 19.94 -5.36
N TYR A 24 18.17 19.98 -4.03
CA TYR A 24 17.88 18.82 -3.20
C TYR A 24 16.58 18.08 -3.60
N ARG A 25 15.49 18.84 -3.83
CA ARG A 25 14.22 18.28 -4.31
C ARG A 25 14.35 17.60 -5.68
N ARG A 26 15.13 18.19 -6.60
CA ARG A 26 15.38 17.61 -7.94
C ARG A 26 16.16 16.30 -7.83
N GLU A 27 17.22 16.27 -7.04
CA GLU A 27 18.05 15.07 -6.84
C GLU A 27 17.25 13.94 -6.19
N LYS A 28 16.47 14.25 -5.17
CA LYS A 28 15.58 13.28 -4.52
C LYS A 28 14.52 12.72 -5.48
N LYS A 29 13.90 13.58 -6.32
CA LYS A 29 12.94 13.14 -7.35
C LYS A 29 13.61 12.28 -8.43
N ALA A 30 14.81 12.62 -8.84
CA ALA A 30 15.57 11.85 -9.84
C ALA A 30 15.96 10.47 -9.28
N GLY A 31 16.40 10.39 -8.01
CA GLY A 31 16.69 9.15 -7.33
C GLY A 31 15.47 8.24 -7.21
N LEU A 32 14.31 8.80 -6.80
CA LEU A 32 13.06 8.05 -6.72
C LEU A 32 12.61 7.51 -8.09
N ARG A 33 12.67 8.35 -9.13
CA ARG A 33 12.32 7.91 -10.49
C ARG A 33 13.22 6.78 -10.98
N LYS A 34 14.53 6.88 -10.76
CA LYS A 34 15.49 5.84 -11.12
C LYS A 34 15.23 4.53 -10.34
N TRP A 35 14.94 4.65 -9.06
CA TRP A 35 14.60 3.50 -8.22
C TRP A 35 13.32 2.79 -8.69
N LEU A 36 12.25 3.56 -8.99
CA LEU A 36 11.00 3.01 -9.53
C LEU A 36 11.22 2.37 -10.91
N ALA A 37 11.94 3.04 -11.80
CA ALA A 37 12.22 2.52 -13.14
C ALA A 37 13.01 1.20 -13.07
N ASN A 38 14.01 1.12 -12.21
CA ASN A 38 14.79 -0.10 -12.00
C ASN A 38 13.94 -1.23 -11.38
N GLY A 39 13.04 -0.88 -10.43
CA GLY A 39 12.11 -1.82 -9.83
C GLY A 39 11.12 -2.39 -10.84
N ILE A 40 10.45 -1.51 -11.59
CA ILE A 40 9.48 -1.91 -12.63
C ILE A 40 10.18 -2.69 -13.76
N GLY A 41 11.39 -2.30 -14.15
CA GLY A 41 12.20 -3.00 -15.17
C GLY A 41 12.73 -4.37 -14.74
N ASN A 42 12.65 -4.71 -13.47
CA ASN A 42 13.16 -5.98 -12.96
C ASN A 42 12.20 -7.13 -13.31
N LYS A 43 12.53 -7.91 -14.33
CA LYS A 43 11.74 -9.06 -14.82
C LYS A 43 11.42 -10.11 -13.74
N LEU A 44 12.24 -10.21 -12.68
CA LEU A 44 12.01 -11.15 -11.58
C LEU A 44 10.78 -10.80 -10.74
N LEU A 45 10.42 -9.52 -10.63
CA LEU A 45 9.26 -9.06 -9.89
C LEU A 45 7.94 -9.29 -10.64
N TRP A 46 8.00 -9.61 -11.95
CA TRP A 46 6.86 -9.86 -12.81
C TRP A 46 6.54 -11.33 -13.01
N LYS A 47 7.50 -12.22 -12.70
CA LYS A 47 7.35 -13.65 -12.92
C LYS A 47 6.70 -14.34 -11.73
N PHE A 48 5.69 -15.17 -11.99
CA PHE A 48 5.06 -16.07 -11.02
C PHE A 48 5.88 -17.36 -10.82
N THR A 49 7.19 -17.22 -10.62
CA THR A 49 8.08 -18.40 -10.49
C THR A 49 8.45 -18.69 -9.04
N ASP A 50 8.48 -17.68 -8.21
CA ASP A 50 8.93 -17.77 -6.82
C ASP A 50 7.71 -17.71 -5.86
N ARG A 51 7.51 -18.81 -5.15
CA ARG A 51 6.42 -18.98 -4.16
C ARG A 51 6.40 -17.85 -3.14
N SER A 52 7.55 -17.55 -2.53
CA SER A 52 7.65 -16.53 -1.48
C SER A 52 7.33 -15.14 -2.00
N ARG A 53 7.83 -14.80 -3.20
CA ARG A 53 7.60 -13.48 -3.80
C ARG A 53 6.14 -13.26 -4.19
N VAL A 54 5.47 -14.28 -4.70
CA VAL A 54 4.06 -14.22 -5.07
C VAL A 54 3.20 -14.09 -3.82
N SER A 55 3.46 -14.93 -2.80
CA SER A 55 2.73 -14.85 -1.52
C SER A 55 2.93 -13.50 -0.84
N LEU A 56 4.18 -12.99 -0.81
CA LEU A 56 4.48 -11.67 -0.25
C LEU A 56 3.83 -10.55 -1.05
N GLY A 57 3.85 -10.62 -2.38
CA GLY A 57 3.19 -9.65 -3.24
C GLY A 57 1.69 -9.60 -2.99
N PHE A 58 1.03 -10.74 -2.96
CA PHE A 58 -0.39 -10.83 -2.68
C PHE A 58 -0.73 -10.30 -1.27
N SER A 59 0.03 -10.67 -0.25
CA SER A 59 -0.13 -10.20 1.12
C SER A 59 0.00 -8.67 1.24
N LEU A 60 1.00 -8.08 0.61
CA LEU A 60 1.18 -6.62 0.58
C LEU A 60 0.02 -5.92 -0.14
N GLY A 61 -0.41 -6.46 -1.27
CA GLY A 61 -1.57 -5.94 -2.00
C GLY A 61 -2.85 -6.06 -1.18
N PHE A 62 -3.04 -7.17 -0.47
CA PHE A 62 -4.18 -7.36 0.42
C PHE A 62 -4.18 -6.34 1.57
N ALA A 63 -3.03 -6.11 2.22
CA ALA A 63 -2.93 -5.09 3.26
C ALA A 63 -3.33 -3.69 2.76
N VAL A 64 -2.90 -3.35 1.54
CA VAL A 64 -3.28 -2.08 0.91
C VAL A 64 -4.76 -2.05 0.53
N ALA A 65 -5.34 -3.20 0.10
CA ALA A 65 -6.76 -3.30 -0.21
C ALA A 65 -7.65 -3.05 1.01
N MET A 66 -7.16 -3.34 2.23
CA MET A 66 -7.90 -3.07 3.47
C MET A 66 -7.97 -1.58 3.83
N LEU A 67 -7.16 -0.74 3.24
CA LEU A 67 -7.27 0.72 3.41
C LEU A 67 -8.54 1.26 2.74
N PRO A 68 -9.05 2.44 3.15
CA PRO A 68 -10.16 3.08 2.46
C PRO A 68 -9.90 3.17 0.95
N PRO A 69 -10.93 3.03 0.09
CA PRO A 69 -10.75 2.97 -1.36
C PRO A 69 -10.22 4.30 -1.91
N LEU A 70 -8.92 4.38 -2.08
CA LEU A 70 -8.20 5.52 -2.64
C LEU A 70 -7.74 5.17 -4.07
N PRO A 71 -7.81 6.10 -5.02
CA PRO A 71 -7.37 5.85 -6.40
C PRO A 71 -5.87 5.52 -6.52
N ILE A 72 -5.11 5.75 -5.46
CA ILE A 72 -3.66 5.50 -5.38
C ILE A 72 -3.29 4.12 -4.81
N GLN A 73 -4.26 3.28 -4.41
CA GLN A 73 -4.00 1.98 -3.77
C GLN A 73 -3.12 1.08 -4.63
N THR A 74 -3.44 0.92 -5.91
CA THR A 74 -2.63 0.11 -6.83
C THR A 74 -1.20 0.63 -6.93
N PHE A 75 -1.02 1.95 -6.97
CA PHE A 75 0.31 2.55 -7.02
C PHE A 75 1.09 2.30 -5.73
N LEU A 76 0.43 2.40 -4.57
CA LEU A 76 1.03 2.09 -3.28
C LEU A 76 1.45 0.62 -3.19
N ALA A 77 0.61 -0.30 -3.66
CA ALA A 77 0.90 -1.72 -3.70
C ALA A 77 2.11 -2.05 -4.59
N ILE A 78 2.24 -1.39 -5.75
CA ILE A 78 3.41 -1.51 -6.63
C ILE A 78 4.67 -1.01 -5.93
N ILE A 79 4.63 0.15 -5.29
CA ILE A 79 5.78 0.71 -4.55
C ILE A 79 6.22 -0.24 -3.45
N LEU A 80 5.30 -0.78 -2.66
CA LEU A 80 5.60 -1.75 -1.60
C LEU A 80 6.21 -3.02 -2.20
N SER A 81 5.66 -3.52 -3.30
CA SER A 81 6.19 -4.71 -3.99
C SER A 81 7.63 -4.51 -4.47
N ILE A 82 7.96 -3.35 -5.02
CA ILE A 82 9.32 -3.02 -5.42
C ILE A 82 10.23 -2.94 -4.18
N LYS A 83 9.78 -2.29 -3.11
CA LYS A 83 10.55 -2.11 -1.88
C LYS A 83 10.88 -3.45 -1.22
N PHE A 84 9.94 -4.36 -1.14
CA PHE A 84 10.09 -5.68 -0.52
C PHE A 84 10.51 -6.77 -1.49
N ARG A 85 10.80 -6.43 -2.76
CA ARG A 85 11.15 -7.37 -3.84
C ARG A 85 10.11 -8.47 -4.03
N ALA A 86 8.84 -8.12 -3.84
CA ALA A 86 7.68 -8.99 -4.00
C ALA A 86 7.16 -8.98 -5.43
N ASN A 87 6.23 -9.88 -5.75
CA ASN A 87 5.65 -9.98 -7.07
C ASN A 87 4.63 -8.85 -7.33
N ILE A 88 4.90 -8.00 -8.33
CA ILE A 88 4.08 -6.83 -8.66
C ILE A 88 2.68 -7.23 -9.15
N PRO A 89 2.52 -8.15 -10.14
CA PRO A 89 1.20 -8.59 -10.59
C PRO A 89 0.35 -9.20 -9.47
N ALA A 90 0.94 -10.01 -8.58
CA ALA A 90 0.21 -10.59 -7.46
C ALA A 90 -0.32 -9.51 -6.51
N SER A 91 0.48 -8.49 -6.24
CA SER A 91 0.09 -7.36 -5.42
C SER A 91 -1.03 -6.53 -6.06
N ALA A 92 -0.92 -6.24 -7.35
CA ALA A 92 -1.95 -5.50 -8.08
C ALA A 92 -3.28 -6.25 -8.11
N LEU A 93 -3.26 -7.57 -8.32
CA LEU A 93 -4.46 -8.42 -8.28
C LEU A 93 -5.12 -8.42 -6.90
N ALA A 94 -4.33 -8.47 -5.82
CA ALA A 94 -4.87 -8.46 -4.47
C ALA A 94 -5.59 -7.14 -4.12
N VAL A 95 -5.15 -6.00 -4.67
CA VAL A 95 -5.84 -4.71 -4.48
C VAL A 95 -7.26 -4.72 -5.03
N TRP A 96 -7.53 -5.51 -6.07
CA TRP A 96 -8.87 -5.63 -6.67
C TRP A 96 -9.90 -6.29 -5.76
N ILE A 97 -9.50 -6.88 -4.64
CA ILE A 97 -10.42 -7.36 -3.60
C ILE A 97 -11.25 -6.21 -3.04
N SER A 98 -10.66 -5.02 -2.91
CA SER A 98 -11.34 -3.78 -2.55
C SER A 98 -11.74 -3.00 -3.81
N ASN A 99 -12.81 -3.43 -4.48
CA ASN A 99 -13.43 -2.73 -5.59
C ASN A 99 -14.65 -1.92 -5.11
N PRO A 100 -15.23 -1.03 -5.92
CA PRO A 100 -16.39 -0.22 -5.51
C PRO A 100 -17.58 -1.02 -4.97
N ALA A 101 -17.79 -2.27 -5.46
CA ALA A 101 -18.88 -3.11 -4.99
C ALA A 101 -18.59 -3.75 -3.61
N THR A 102 -17.33 -4.08 -3.33
CA THR A 102 -16.91 -4.74 -2.08
C THR A 102 -16.44 -3.76 -1.02
N ALA A 103 -16.10 -2.54 -1.39
CA ALA A 103 -15.53 -1.55 -0.49
C ALA A 103 -16.47 -1.21 0.69
N LEU A 104 -17.78 -1.02 0.40
CA LEU A 104 -18.76 -0.67 1.44
C LEU A 104 -19.00 -1.81 2.44
N PRO A 105 -19.32 -3.05 2.02
CA PRO A 105 -19.46 -4.16 2.96
C PRO A 105 -18.17 -4.46 3.73
N LEU A 106 -17.02 -4.32 3.09
CA LEU A 106 -15.71 -4.47 3.74
C LEU A 106 -15.50 -3.44 4.84
N PHE A 107 -15.82 -2.18 4.57
CA PHE A 107 -15.70 -1.10 5.55
C PHE A 107 -16.64 -1.30 6.75
N ILE A 108 -17.88 -1.72 6.51
CA ILE A 108 -18.85 -2.05 7.58
C ILE A 108 -18.29 -3.17 8.47
N PHE A 109 -17.75 -4.23 7.86
CA PHE A 109 -17.11 -5.34 8.57
C PHE A 109 -15.92 -4.88 9.41
N GLN A 110 -15.08 -4.02 8.88
CA GLN A 110 -13.95 -3.42 9.59
C GLN A 110 -14.41 -2.60 10.81
N CYS A 111 -15.44 -1.77 10.62
CA CYS A 111 -16.02 -1.00 11.73
C CYS A 111 -16.58 -1.91 12.84
N GLN A 112 -17.22 -3.04 12.48
CA GLN A 112 -17.72 -4.00 13.47
C GLN A 112 -16.59 -4.65 14.27
N ILE A 113 -15.48 -5.01 13.61
CA ILE A 113 -14.28 -5.55 14.29
C ILE A 113 -13.71 -4.51 15.24
N GLY A 114 -13.59 -3.25 14.80
CA GLY A 114 -13.10 -2.18 15.65
C GLY A 114 -13.98 -1.92 16.87
N LYS A 115 -15.32 -1.92 16.70
CA LYS A 115 -16.29 -1.82 17.80
C LYS A 115 -16.14 -2.96 18.79
N TRP A 116 -16.08 -4.18 18.29
CA TRP A 116 -15.90 -5.36 19.14
C TRP A 116 -14.60 -5.29 19.95
N LEU A 117 -13.53 -4.83 19.33
CA LEU A 117 -12.23 -4.70 19.98
C LEU A 117 -12.27 -3.63 21.09
N LEU A 118 -12.82 -2.45 20.82
CA LEU A 118 -12.97 -1.39 21.82
C LEU A 118 -13.87 -1.81 22.98
N PHE A 119 -14.95 -2.51 22.71
CA PHE A 119 -15.80 -3.08 23.76
C PHE A 119 -15.03 -4.04 24.68
N LYS A 120 -14.17 -4.90 24.10
CA LYS A 120 -13.29 -5.80 24.88
C LYS A 120 -12.25 -5.05 25.72
N LEU A 121 -11.85 -3.87 25.30
CA LEU A 121 -10.92 -2.98 26.03
C LEU A 121 -11.62 -2.12 27.08
N GLY A 122 -12.93 -2.31 27.31
CA GLY A 122 -13.70 -1.56 28.32
C GLY A 122 -14.11 -0.14 27.89
N VAL A 123 -14.01 0.16 26.59
CA VAL A 123 -14.48 1.43 26.05
C VAL A 123 -15.95 1.28 25.69
N GLU A 124 -16.86 1.90 26.47
CA GLU A 124 -18.28 1.91 26.17
C GLU A 124 -18.55 2.70 24.88
N TYR A 125 -19.23 2.06 23.94
CA TYR A 125 -19.65 2.63 22.69
C TYR A 125 -21.06 3.20 22.82
N GLN A 126 -21.22 4.52 22.89
CA GLN A 126 -22.52 5.16 22.70
C GLN A 126 -22.86 5.18 21.22
N SER A 127 -23.98 4.54 20.88
CA SER A 127 -24.41 4.26 19.50
C SER A 127 -25.05 5.44 18.76
N ASN A 128 -24.65 6.66 19.05
CA ASN A 128 -25.10 7.82 18.28
C ASN A 128 -24.34 7.83 16.94
N PHE A 129 -25.12 7.80 15.83
CA PHE A 129 -24.62 7.82 14.45
C PHE A 129 -24.00 9.18 14.06
N GLU A 130 -23.46 9.92 15.01
CA GLU A 130 -22.73 11.14 14.73
C GLU A 130 -21.29 10.79 14.37
N PHE A 131 -20.74 11.56 13.44
CA PHE A 131 -19.33 11.49 13.02
C PHE A 131 -18.47 11.97 14.19
N ASP A 132 -18.36 11.13 15.22
CA ASP A 132 -17.62 11.40 16.43
C ASP A 132 -16.25 10.71 16.38
N LEU A 133 -15.31 11.21 17.16
CA LEU A 133 -13.95 10.70 17.31
C LEU A 133 -13.93 9.18 17.59
N HIS A 134 -14.94 8.67 18.29
CA HIS A 134 -15.15 7.25 18.55
C HIS A 134 -15.40 6.42 17.28
N SER A 135 -16.20 6.92 16.36
CA SER A 135 -16.48 6.24 15.07
C SER A 135 -15.22 6.13 14.23
N VAL A 136 -14.40 7.19 14.22
CA VAL A 136 -13.09 7.19 13.53
C VAL A 136 -12.12 6.21 14.17
N SER A 137 -12.10 6.13 15.51
CA SER A 137 -11.25 5.18 16.24
C SER A 137 -11.63 3.73 15.96
N CYS A 138 -12.94 3.40 15.95
CA CYS A 138 -13.44 2.08 15.59
C CYS A 138 -13.00 1.68 14.18
N ALA A 139 -13.23 2.57 13.20
CA ALA A 139 -12.86 2.31 11.81
C ALA A 139 -11.34 2.11 11.67
N THR A 140 -10.54 2.97 12.28
CA THR A 140 -9.08 2.91 12.22
C THR A 140 -8.54 1.60 12.81
N LEU A 141 -8.99 1.22 14.00
CA LEU A 141 -8.58 -0.03 14.63
C LEU A 141 -9.01 -1.25 13.80
N GLY A 142 -10.24 -1.26 13.30
CA GLY A 142 -10.75 -2.33 12.47
C GLY A 142 -9.94 -2.48 11.17
N ILE A 143 -9.60 -1.38 10.51
CA ILE A 143 -8.77 -1.37 9.31
C ILE A 143 -7.37 -1.93 9.62
N LEU A 144 -6.72 -1.46 10.69
CA LEU A 144 -5.38 -1.93 11.07
C LEU A 144 -5.36 -3.42 11.37
N VAL A 145 -6.31 -3.90 12.18
CA VAL A 145 -6.40 -5.32 12.55
C VAL A 145 -6.67 -6.20 11.34
N THR A 146 -7.65 -5.83 10.51
CA THR A 146 -7.97 -6.60 9.30
C THR A 146 -6.85 -6.57 8.28
N ALA A 147 -6.13 -5.45 8.13
CA ALA A 147 -4.97 -5.36 7.24
C ALA A 147 -3.83 -6.28 7.70
N ILE A 148 -3.49 -6.27 8.98
CA ILE A 148 -2.38 -7.09 9.52
C ILE A 148 -2.74 -8.58 9.48
N ILE A 149 -3.88 -8.96 10.07
CA ILE A 149 -4.32 -10.37 10.14
C ILE A 149 -4.59 -10.90 8.74
N GLY A 150 -5.31 -10.16 7.91
CA GLY A 150 -5.63 -10.55 6.56
C GLY A 150 -4.39 -10.68 5.66
N ALA A 151 -3.40 -9.79 5.80
CA ALA A 151 -2.12 -9.91 5.10
C ALA A 151 -1.39 -11.19 5.51
N PHE A 152 -1.34 -11.51 6.80
CA PHE A 152 -0.70 -12.72 7.30
C PHE A 152 -1.42 -13.99 6.80
N LEU A 153 -2.75 -14.04 6.92
CA LEU A 153 -3.55 -15.17 6.44
C LEU A 153 -3.44 -15.34 4.93
N SER A 154 -3.50 -14.25 4.16
CA SER A 154 -3.36 -14.31 2.70
C SER A 154 -1.97 -14.79 2.27
N TYR A 155 -0.92 -14.42 3.00
CA TYR A 155 0.43 -14.97 2.77
C TYR A 155 0.44 -16.49 2.93
N ILE A 156 -0.09 -17.00 4.05
CA ILE A 156 -0.13 -18.45 4.35
C ILE A 156 -0.98 -19.19 3.30
N LEU A 157 -2.13 -18.64 2.94
CA LEU A 157 -3.03 -19.24 1.95
C LEU A 157 -2.35 -19.40 0.59
N ILE A 158 -1.78 -18.32 0.05
CA ILE A 158 -1.11 -18.36 -1.24
C ILE A 158 0.15 -19.23 -1.19
N PHE A 159 0.87 -19.17 -0.07
CA PHE A 159 2.06 -19.98 0.12
C PHE A 159 1.72 -21.48 0.11
N ASN A 160 0.67 -21.92 0.79
CA ASN A 160 0.25 -23.33 0.84
C ASN A 160 -0.43 -23.79 -0.46
N SER A 161 -1.18 -22.91 -1.11
CA SER A 161 -1.88 -23.19 -2.37
C SER A 161 -0.94 -23.17 -3.60
N TRP A 162 0.36 -22.97 -3.42
CA TRP A 162 1.32 -22.83 -4.52
C TRP A 162 1.37 -24.02 -5.49
N GLY A 163 1.19 -25.23 -4.97
CA GLY A 163 1.13 -26.46 -5.79
C GLY A 163 -0.03 -26.41 -6.79
N ILE A 164 -1.21 -25.99 -6.31
CA ILE A 164 -2.43 -25.84 -7.11
C ILE A 164 -2.24 -24.75 -8.17
N ILE A 165 -1.69 -23.60 -7.78
CA ILE A 165 -1.41 -22.47 -8.70
C ILE A 165 -0.45 -22.91 -9.82
N LYS A 166 0.60 -23.65 -9.51
CA LYS A 166 1.53 -24.19 -10.53
C LYS A 166 0.86 -25.19 -11.45
N PHE A 167 -0.01 -26.04 -10.93
CA PHE A 167 -0.75 -27.01 -11.74
C PHE A 167 -1.57 -26.30 -12.81
N PHE A 168 -2.40 -25.31 -12.43
CA PHE A 168 -3.22 -24.52 -13.37
C PHE A 168 -2.37 -23.72 -14.36
N ALA A 169 -1.24 -23.14 -13.92
CA ALA A 169 -0.35 -22.41 -14.80
C ALA A 169 0.29 -23.32 -15.86
N LYS A 170 0.64 -24.56 -15.52
CA LYS A 170 1.22 -25.54 -16.44
C LYS A 170 0.21 -26.05 -17.47
N THR A 171 -1.04 -26.29 -17.07
CA THR A 171 -2.12 -26.75 -17.96
C THR A 171 -2.40 -25.72 -19.06
N LYS A 172 -2.49 -24.43 -18.69
CA LYS A 172 -2.75 -23.33 -19.61
C LYS A 172 -1.62 -23.10 -20.64
N ILE A 173 -0.38 -23.43 -20.30
CA ILE A 173 0.77 -23.33 -21.21
C ILE A 173 0.76 -24.50 -22.20
N SER A 174 0.35 -25.69 -21.76
CA SER A 174 0.23 -26.88 -22.61
C SER A 174 -0.87 -26.74 -23.69
N GLU A 175 -1.98 -26.10 -23.38
CA GLU A 175 -3.06 -25.82 -24.33
C GLU A 175 -2.67 -24.78 -25.40
N LYS A 176 -1.76 -23.86 -25.09
CA LYS A 176 -1.33 -22.81 -26.04
C LYS A 176 -0.27 -23.30 -27.03
N ASN A 177 0.31 -24.45 -26.78
CA ASN A 177 1.35 -25.07 -27.62
C ASN A 177 0.83 -26.27 -28.46
N LYS A 178 -0.50 -26.49 -28.42
CA LYS A 178 -1.24 -27.34 -29.34
C LYS A 178 -1.99 -26.50 -30.36
#